data_f710dcd3d6ed33e3088dc9e0022badbf
#
_entry.id   f710dcd3d6ed33e3088dc9e0022badbf
#
_cell.length_a   1.000
_cell.length_b   1.000
_cell.length_c   1.000
_cell.angle_alpha   90.00
_cell.angle_beta   90.00
_cell.angle_gamma   90.00
#
_symmetry.space_group_name_H-M   'P 1'
#
loop_
_entity.id
_entity.type
_entity.pdbx_description
1 polymer ?
#
loop_
_entity_poly.entity_id
_entity_poly.type
_entity_poly.pdbx_seq_one_letter_code
_entity_poly.pdbx_strand_id
1 'polypeptide(L)'
;MCLRFLIVLPILALLSNIAGANPAVQATADPELRQLLADAIESSDSFNDRFDAEVWLFDMSGRMEPFVTDKEFRLDLLKNIHREATRVELPPELVIAVIEIESRFDTFAISRSGAQGLMQVMPFWLNEIGHPEDNLVDMNTNLRMGCTILKYYMDMEKNNLRGALARYNGSYGDIKHTYSNKVLDALRIRWHQK
;
A
#
# COMPACT_ATOMS: atom_id res chain seq x y z
N MET A 1 -32.01 73.42 41.11
CA MET A 1 -31.91 73.23 39.64
C MET A 1 -30.75 72.31 39.34
N CYS A 2 -31.06 71.00 39.33
CA CYS A 2 -30.03 69.94 39.17
C CYS A 2 -30.00 69.49 37.69
N LEU A 3 -28.88 69.72 37.03
CA LEU A 3 -28.64 69.31 35.66
C LEU A 3 -28.04 67.90 35.69
N ARG A 4 -28.80 66.91 35.23
CA ARG A 4 -28.34 65.53 35.09
C ARG A 4 -27.59 65.38 33.75
N PHE A 5 -26.28 65.17 33.82
CA PHE A 5 -25.48 64.73 32.66
C PHE A 5 -25.72 63.25 32.40
N LEU A 6 -26.27 62.96 31.23
CA LEU A 6 -26.37 61.58 30.73
C LEU A 6 -25.04 61.24 30.05
N ILE A 7 -24.30 60.30 30.61
CA ILE A 7 -23.10 59.75 29.99
C ILE A 7 -23.55 58.61 29.08
N VAL A 8 -23.47 58.82 27.77
CA VAL A 8 -23.65 57.78 26.77
C VAL A 8 -22.32 57.11 26.56
N LEU A 9 -22.18 55.84 27.01
CA LEU A 9 -21.04 54.97 26.67
C LEU A 9 -21.25 54.43 25.26
N PRO A 10 -20.23 54.54 24.36
CA PRO A 10 -20.28 53.80 23.09
C PRO A 10 -19.99 52.31 23.35
N ILE A 11 -20.92 51.46 22.92
CA ILE A 11 -20.74 50.03 22.86
C ILE A 11 -19.74 49.77 21.74
N LEU A 12 -18.52 49.41 22.11
CA LEU A 12 -17.48 48.94 21.18
C LEU A 12 -17.83 47.51 20.77
N ALA A 13 -18.44 47.36 19.59
CA ALA A 13 -18.68 46.06 18.99
C ALA A 13 -17.33 45.43 18.63
N LEU A 14 -16.91 44.45 19.43
CA LEU A 14 -15.83 43.51 19.07
C LEU A 14 -16.31 42.67 17.89
N LEU A 15 -15.92 43.04 16.70
CA LEU A 15 -15.95 42.17 15.52
C LEU A 15 -14.91 41.07 15.74
N SER A 16 -15.35 39.94 16.24
CA SER A 16 -14.57 38.71 16.22
C SER A 16 -14.33 38.36 14.75
N ASN A 17 -13.12 38.58 14.27
CA ASN A 17 -12.62 37.98 13.04
C ASN A 17 -12.66 36.46 13.24
N ILE A 18 -13.73 35.84 12.79
CA ILE A 18 -13.70 34.40 12.50
C ILE A 18 -12.72 34.27 11.34
N ALA A 19 -11.48 33.92 11.68
CA ALA A 19 -10.49 33.48 10.73
C ALA A 19 -11.16 32.40 9.89
N GLY A 20 -11.41 32.71 8.63
CA GLY A 20 -11.94 31.76 7.67
C GLY A 20 -11.03 30.53 7.70
N ALA A 21 -11.56 29.44 8.18
CA ALA A 21 -10.98 28.15 7.93
C ALA A 21 -10.84 28.06 6.40
N ASN A 22 -9.60 28.07 5.93
CA ASN A 22 -9.25 27.77 4.56
C ASN A 22 -10.07 26.53 4.20
N PRO A 23 -10.89 26.53 3.15
CA PRO A 23 -11.43 25.30 2.60
C PRO A 23 -10.24 24.62 1.89
N ALA A 24 -9.26 24.14 2.69
CA ALA A 24 -8.26 23.25 2.22
C ALA A 24 -9.02 22.02 1.73
N VAL A 25 -9.25 22.06 0.38
CA VAL A 25 -9.32 20.89 -0.45
C VAL A 25 -9.80 19.65 0.33
N GLN A 26 -11.07 19.62 0.71
CA GLN A 26 -11.79 18.39 0.69
C GLN A 26 -11.82 18.01 -0.80
N ALA A 27 -10.75 17.35 -1.24
CA ALA A 27 -10.83 16.50 -2.41
C ALA A 27 -11.96 15.51 -2.07
N THR A 28 -13.16 15.86 -2.51
CA THR A 28 -14.31 14.98 -2.35
C THR A 28 -13.96 13.79 -3.20
N ALA A 29 -13.53 12.71 -2.54
CA ALA A 29 -13.31 11.44 -3.23
C ALA A 29 -14.56 11.20 -4.08
N ASP A 30 -14.33 10.88 -5.34
CA ASP A 30 -15.35 10.51 -6.31
C ASP A 30 -16.37 9.58 -5.61
N PRO A 31 -17.69 9.82 -5.71
CA PRO A 31 -18.70 8.98 -5.06
C PRO A 31 -18.53 7.49 -5.35
N GLU A 32 -18.12 7.16 -6.58
CA GLU A 32 -17.81 5.78 -6.97
C GLU A 32 -16.63 5.22 -6.17
N LEU A 33 -15.53 5.98 -6.05
CA LEU A 33 -14.38 5.56 -5.25
C LEU A 33 -14.74 5.41 -3.77
N ARG A 34 -15.61 6.27 -3.22
CA ARG A 34 -16.09 6.11 -1.83
C ARG A 34 -16.84 4.81 -1.63
N GLN A 35 -17.71 4.45 -2.57
CA GLN A 35 -18.47 3.21 -2.49
C GLN A 35 -17.54 2.00 -2.58
N LEU A 36 -16.63 1.98 -3.55
CA LEU A 36 -15.64 0.91 -3.71
C LEU A 36 -14.75 0.75 -2.47
N LEU A 37 -14.31 1.87 -1.86
CA LEU A 37 -13.56 1.85 -0.61
C LEU A 37 -14.39 1.27 0.54
N ALA A 38 -15.66 1.67 0.67
CA ALA A 38 -16.55 1.14 1.69
C ALA A 38 -16.74 -0.38 1.56
N ASP A 39 -16.99 -0.86 0.34
CA ASP A 39 -17.14 -2.29 0.04
C ASP A 39 -15.82 -3.06 0.29
N ALA A 40 -14.68 -2.45 -0.08
CA ALA A 40 -13.37 -3.03 0.18
C ALA A 40 -13.06 -3.15 1.68
N ILE A 41 -13.42 -2.17 2.48
CA ILE A 41 -13.23 -2.17 3.93
C ILE A 41 -14.14 -3.20 4.59
N GLU A 42 -15.44 -3.25 4.21
CA GLU A 42 -16.40 -4.19 4.78
C GLU A 42 -16.01 -5.66 4.51
N SER A 43 -15.41 -5.93 3.35
CA SER A 43 -14.95 -7.26 2.96
C SER A 43 -13.52 -7.59 3.37
N SER A 44 -12.85 -6.72 4.12
CA SER A 44 -11.46 -6.93 4.56
C SER A 44 -11.41 -7.50 5.98
N ASP A 45 -10.63 -8.57 6.16
CA ASP A 45 -10.42 -9.27 7.42
C ASP A 45 -8.99 -9.10 8.01
N SER A 46 -8.13 -8.36 7.32
CA SER A 46 -6.71 -8.23 7.67
C SER A 46 -6.33 -6.93 8.39
N PHE A 47 -7.26 -5.98 8.51
CA PHE A 47 -7.05 -4.73 9.24
C PHE A 47 -7.55 -4.85 10.69
N ASN A 48 -6.84 -4.18 11.61
CA ASN A 48 -7.21 -4.18 13.02
C ASN A 48 -8.49 -3.38 13.29
N ASP A 49 -8.70 -2.28 12.54
CA ASP A 49 -9.93 -1.52 12.60
C ASP A 49 -10.30 -0.90 11.23
N ARG A 50 -11.53 -0.42 11.15
CA ARG A 50 -12.10 0.15 9.93
C ARG A 50 -11.43 1.47 9.52
N PHE A 51 -11.03 2.29 10.47
CA PHE A 51 -10.42 3.59 10.19
C PHE A 51 -9.02 3.41 9.59
N ASP A 52 -8.22 2.50 10.15
CA ASP A 52 -6.90 2.15 9.62
C ASP A 52 -7.02 1.61 8.19
N ALA A 53 -8.03 0.75 7.93
CA ALA A 53 -8.33 0.24 6.60
C ALA A 53 -8.64 1.36 5.60
N GLU A 54 -9.52 2.29 5.99
CA GLU A 54 -9.92 3.41 5.13
C GLU A 54 -8.73 4.29 4.76
N VAL A 55 -7.93 4.69 5.74
CA VAL A 55 -6.75 5.53 5.54
C VAL A 55 -5.72 4.84 4.65
N TRP A 56 -5.41 3.57 4.94
CA TRP A 56 -4.40 2.82 4.19
C TRP A 56 -4.84 2.57 2.74
N LEU A 57 -6.05 2.07 2.53
CA LEU A 57 -6.57 1.79 1.19
C LEU A 57 -6.68 3.07 0.35
N PHE A 58 -7.12 4.18 0.94
CA PHE A 58 -7.21 5.46 0.24
C PHE A 58 -5.83 5.97 -0.20
N ASP A 59 -4.85 6.00 0.72
CA ASP A 59 -3.49 6.46 0.42
C ASP A 59 -2.80 5.57 -0.63
N MET A 60 -2.83 4.25 -0.43
CA MET A 60 -2.18 3.31 -1.34
C MET A 60 -2.88 3.26 -2.71
N SER A 61 -4.21 3.38 -2.76
CA SER A 61 -4.96 3.45 -4.02
C SER A 61 -4.56 4.68 -4.83
N GLY A 62 -4.44 5.85 -4.21
CA GLY A 62 -3.98 7.06 -4.89
C GLY A 62 -2.55 6.93 -5.44
N ARG A 63 -1.65 6.30 -4.68
CA ARG A 63 -0.26 6.08 -5.12
C ARG A 63 -0.14 5.02 -6.22
N MET A 64 -1.03 4.03 -6.24
CA MET A 64 -1.03 2.95 -7.24
C MET A 64 -1.71 3.35 -8.56
N GLU A 65 -2.52 4.40 -8.59
CA GLU A 65 -3.28 4.84 -9.77
C GLU A 65 -2.44 4.99 -11.05
N PRO A 66 -1.20 5.53 -11.01
CA PRO A 66 -0.36 5.64 -12.22
C PRO A 66 0.06 4.28 -12.82
N PHE A 67 -0.04 3.20 -12.07
CA PHE A 67 0.33 1.85 -12.48
C PHE A 67 -0.90 1.00 -12.84
N VAL A 68 -1.96 1.15 -12.05
CA VAL A 68 -3.21 0.36 -12.16
C VAL A 68 -4.39 1.34 -12.23
N THR A 69 -4.88 1.61 -13.43
CA THR A 69 -5.95 2.59 -13.67
C THR A 69 -7.34 2.08 -13.30
N ASP A 70 -7.56 0.77 -13.40
CA ASP A 70 -8.82 0.15 -13.01
C ASP A 70 -8.99 0.21 -11.49
N LYS A 71 -10.03 0.92 -11.02
CA LYS A 71 -10.27 1.19 -9.59
C LYS A 71 -10.64 -0.07 -8.81
N GLU A 72 -11.49 -0.91 -9.38
CA GLU A 72 -11.97 -2.13 -8.72
C GLU A 72 -10.82 -3.12 -8.56
N PHE A 73 -10.10 -3.39 -9.64
CA PHE A 73 -8.93 -4.26 -9.62
C PHE A 73 -7.86 -3.73 -8.67
N ARG A 74 -7.61 -2.41 -8.67
CA ARG A 74 -6.62 -1.78 -7.78
C ARG A 74 -6.95 -1.99 -6.30
N LEU A 75 -8.20 -1.81 -5.89
CA LEU A 75 -8.63 -2.01 -4.51
C LEU A 75 -8.62 -3.50 -4.12
N ASP A 76 -9.04 -4.38 -5.02
CA ASP A 76 -8.96 -5.82 -4.79
C ASP A 76 -7.51 -6.29 -4.63
N LEU A 77 -6.61 -5.82 -5.49
CA LEU A 77 -5.18 -6.09 -5.39
C LEU A 77 -4.60 -5.61 -4.05
N LEU A 78 -4.90 -4.39 -3.62
CA LEU A 78 -4.42 -3.82 -2.35
C LEU A 78 -4.92 -4.62 -1.15
N LYS A 79 -6.20 -5.03 -1.12
CA LYS A 79 -6.74 -5.91 -0.08
C LYS A 79 -5.99 -7.23 0.01
N ASN A 80 -5.79 -7.86 -1.15
CA ASN A 80 -5.11 -9.15 -1.22
C ASN A 80 -3.64 -9.02 -0.80
N ILE A 81 -2.94 -7.95 -1.20
CA ILE A 81 -1.57 -7.66 -0.74
C ILE A 81 -1.54 -7.50 0.77
N HIS A 82 -2.42 -6.67 1.34
CA HIS A 82 -2.47 -6.42 2.78
C HIS A 82 -2.70 -7.73 3.55
N ARG A 83 -3.68 -8.53 3.12
CA ARG A 83 -3.99 -9.83 3.73
C ARG A 83 -2.79 -10.78 3.72
N GLU A 84 -2.17 -11.00 2.55
CA GLU A 84 -1.08 -11.97 2.43
C GLU A 84 0.22 -11.50 3.09
N ALA A 85 0.49 -10.18 3.08
CA ALA A 85 1.62 -9.60 3.82
C ALA A 85 1.43 -9.76 5.33
N THR A 86 0.25 -9.36 5.86
CA THR A 86 -0.07 -9.46 7.29
C THR A 86 -0.04 -10.91 7.77
N ARG A 87 -0.54 -11.86 6.98
CA ARG A 87 -0.50 -13.30 7.29
C ARG A 87 0.90 -13.81 7.65
N VAL A 88 1.92 -13.24 7.04
CA VAL A 88 3.33 -13.65 7.26
C VAL A 88 4.16 -12.56 7.94
N GLU A 89 3.52 -11.56 8.56
CA GLU A 89 4.19 -10.48 9.30
C GLU A 89 5.18 -9.67 8.46
N LEU A 90 4.86 -9.43 7.18
CA LEU A 90 5.56 -8.50 6.32
C LEU A 90 4.82 -7.15 6.23
N PRO A 91 5.53 -6.02 6.14
CA PRO A 91 4.90 -4.74 5.81
C PRO A 91 4.24 -4.81 4.42
N PRO A 92 2.94 -4.49 4.28
CA PRO A 92 2.27 -4.49 2.98
C PRO A 92 2.95 -3.58 1.96
N GLU A 93 3.49 -2.46 2.38
CA GLU A 93 4.22 -1.50 1.54
C GLU A 93 5.49 -2.11 0.92
N LEU A 94 6.16 -3.00 1.66
CA LEU A 94 7.30 -3.75 1.13
C LEU A 94 6.87 -4.69 0.01
N VAL A 95 5.74 -5.38 0.18
CA VAL A 95 5.21 -6.29 -0.84
C VAL A 95 4.81 -5.50 -2.10
N ILE A 96 4.16 -4.34 -1.93
CA ILE A 96 3.84 -3.43 -3.06
C ILE A 96 5.12 -3.01 -3.80
N ALA A 97 6.18 -2.64 -3.08
CA ALA A 97 7.45 -2.25 -3.68
C ALA A 97 8.12 -3.41 -4.45
N VAL A 98 8.03 -4.65 -3.94
CA VAL A 98 8.51 -5.84 -4.66
C VAL A 98 7.71 -6.05 -5.94
N ILE A 99 6.39 -6.02 -5.89
CA ILE A 99 5.51 -6.19 -7.07
C ILE A 99 5.80 -5.13 -8.13
N GLU A 100 6.02 -3.88 -7.73
CA GLU A 100 6.38 -2.82 -8.68
C GLU A 100 7.66 -3.15 -9.46
N ILE A 101 8.68 -3.69 -8.79
CA ILE A 101 9.98 -4.00 -9.42
C ILE A 101 9.92 -5.31 -10.22
N GLU A 102 9.13 -6.28 -9.77
CA GLU A 102 9.03 -7.60 -10.41
C GLU A 102 8.16 -7.58 -11.68
N SER A 103 6.97 -7.03 -11.59
CA SER A 103 5.97 -7.13 -12.66
C SER A 103 5.39 -5.78 -13.10
N ARG A 104 5.63 -4.69 -12.39
CA ARG A 104 4.90 -3.42 -12.53
C ARG A 104 3.38 -3.61 -12.41
N PHE A 105 2.95 -4.51 -11.53
CA PHE A 105 1.56 -4.89 -11.29
C PHE A 105 0.88 -5.67 -12.43
N ASP A 106 1.65 -6.23 -13.37
CA ASP A 106 1.10 -7.12 -14.39
C ASP A 106 0.92 -8.53 -13.80
N THR A 107 -0.35 -8.92 -13.63
CA THR A 107 -0.74 -10.24 -13.10
C THR A 107 -0.28 -11.38 -14.00
N PHE A 108 -0.18 -11.13 -15.32
CA PHE A 108 0.17 -12.15 -16.31
C PHE A 108 1.63 -12.10 -16.75
N ALA A 109 2.47 -11.32 -16.05
CA ALA A 109 3.88 -11.20 -16.39
C ALA A 109 4.58 -12.56 -16.35
N ILE A 110 5.34 -12.86 -17.39
CA ILE A 110 6.21 -14.05 -17.48
C ILE A 110 7.61 -13.59 -17.89
N SER A 111 8.61 -13.86 -17.05
CA SER A 111 9.99 -13.50 -17.36
C SER A 111 10.64 -14.48 -18.32
N ARG A 112 11.80 -14.11 -18.87
CA ARG A 112 12.60 -15.02 -19.74
C ARG A 112 13.07 -16.27 -19.01
N SER A 113 13.24 -16.22 -17.69
CA SER A 113 13.60 -17.35 -16.83
C SER A 113 12.41 -18.18 -16.38
N GLY A 114 11.18 -17.79 -16.77
CA GLY A 114 9.95 -18.51 -16.43
C GLY A 114 9.32 -18.11 -15.10
N ALA A 115 9.78 -17.03 -14.43
CA ALA A 115 9.09 -16.50 -13.26
C ALA A 115 7.74 -15.90 -13.69
N GLN A 116 6.69 -16.04 -12.84
CA GLN A 116 5.31 -15.76 -13.20
C GLN A 116 4.62 -14.84 -12.21
N GLY A 117 3.73 -14.01 -12.73
CA GLY A 117 2.75 -13.20 -12.00
C GLY A 117 3.33 -11.99 -11.27
N LEU A 118 2.52 -11.42 -10.39
CA LEU A 118 2.78 -10.16 -9.67
C LEU A 118 4.14 -10.12 -8.97
N MET A 119 4.47 -11.16 -8.23
CA MET A 119 5.69 -11.28 -7.43
C MET A 119 6.77 -12.13 -8.13
N GLN A 120 6.59 -12.47 -9.41
CA GLN A 120 7.53 -13.25 -10.23
C GLN A 120 8.01 -14.54 -9.54
N VAL A 121 7.05 -15.36 -9.12
CA VAL A 121 7.33 -16.63 -8.47
C VAL A 121 7.81 -17.64 -9.50
N MET A 122 8.91 -18.35 -9.19
CA MET A 122 9.44 -19.41 -10.04
C MET A 122 8.63 -20.70 -9.89
N PRO A 123 8.28 -21.41 -10.99
CA PRO A 123 7.43 -22.60 -10.95
C PRO A 123 7.94 -23.75 -10.05
N PHE A 124 9.25 -23.87 -9.82
CA PHE A 124 9.77 -24.93 -8.95
C PHE A 124 9.22 -24.82 -7.51
N TRP A 125 8.82 -23.61 -7.05
CA TRP A 125 8.23 -23.41 -5.74
C TRP A 125 6.88 -24.11 -5.56
N LEU A 126 6.18 -24.43 -6.65
CA LEU A 126 4.94 -25.23 -6.58
C LEU A 126 5.17 -26.60 -5.93
N ASN A 127 6.32 -27.21 -6.19
CA ASN A 127 6.67 -28.50 -5.59
C ASN A 127 7.18 -28.38 -4.16
N GLU A 128 7.64 -27.21 -3.74
CA GLU A 128 8.24 -27.00 -2.40
C GLU A 128 7.20 -26.54 -1.37
N ILE A 129 6.32 -25.61 -1.75
CA ILE A 129 5.37 -24.98 -0.80
C ILE A 129 3.95 -24.82 -1.35
N GLY A 130 3.67 -25.30 -2.57
CA GLY A 130 2.39 -25.24 -3.25
C GLY A 130 1.91 -26.63 -3.67
N HIS A 131 1.05 -26.62 -4.69
CA HIS A 131 0.60 -27.81 -5.38
C HIS A 131 0.95 -27.70 -6.86
N PRO A 132 1.35 -28.79 -7.55
CA PRO A 132 1.74 -28.74 -8.96
C PRO A 132 0.67 -28.17 -9.90
N GLU A 133 -0.61 -28.25 -9.50
CA GLU A 133 -1.77 -27.72 -10.23
C GLU A 133 -2.10 -26.25 -9.92
N ASP A 134 -1.41 -25.63 -8.95
CA ASP A 134 -1.62 -24.23 -8.63
C ASP A 134 -1.22 -23.33 -9.79
N ASN A 135 -2.00 -22.27 -10.01
CA ASN A 135 -1.77 -21.31 -11.08
C ASN A 135 -1.03 -20.08 -10.56
N LEU A 136 0.23 -19.89 -10.95
CA LEU A 136 1.06 -18.75 -10.53
C LEU A 136 0.68 -17.40 -11.15
N VAL A 137 -0.22 -17.35 -12.13
CA VAL A 137 -0.78 -16.08 -12.63
C VAL A 137 -2.13 -15.75 -11.96
N ASP A 138 -2.65 -16.65 -11.12
CA ASP A 138 -3.72 -16.30 -10.19
C ASP A 138 -3.20 -15.38 -9.09
N MET A 139 -3.88 -14.26 -8.86
CA MET A 139 -3.45 -13.22 -7.93
C MET A 139 -3.26 -13.75 -6.51
N ASN A 140 -4.24 -14.50 -5.99
CA ASN A 140 -4.21 -14.99 -4.61
C ASN A 140 -3.07 -16.00 -4.40
N THR A 141 -2.95 -16.95 -5.32
CA THR A 141 -1.88 -17.95 -5.33
C THR A 141 -0.50 -17.28 -5.39
N ASN A 142 -0.33 -16.33 -6.29
CA ASN A 142 0.94 -15.63 -6.49
C ASN A 142 1.37 -14.82 -5.26
N LEU A 143 0.46 -14.01 -4.71
CA LEU A 143 0.72 -13.22 -3.51
C LEU A 143 1.01 -14.10 -2.30
N ARG A 144 0.22 -15.16 -2.10
CA ARG A 144 0.42 -16.11 -1.01
C ARG A 144 1.81 -16.74 -1.06
N MET A 145 2.21 -17.25 -2.23
CA MET A 145 3.52 -17.88 -2.41
C MET A 145 4.65 -16.85 -2.33
N GLY A 146 4.54 -15.73 -3.03
CA GLY A 146 5.56 -14.69 -3.03
C GLY A 146 5.84 -14.11 -1.64
N CYS A 147 4.79 -13.81 -0.86
CA CYS A 147 4.93 -13.36 0.53
C CYS A 147 5.58 -14.43 1.41
N THR A 148 5.18 -15.68 1.27
CA THR A 148 5.77 -16.80 2.03
C THR A 148 7.27 -16.97 1.72
N ILE A 149 7.66 -16.89 0.45
CA ILE A 149 9.07 -16.99 0.02
C ILE A 149 9.88 -15.79 0.54
N LEU A 150 9.33 -14.59 0.43
CA LEU A 150 10.01 -13.38 0.93
C LEU A 150 10.22 -13.44 2.44
N LYS A 151 9.20 -13.87 3.20
CA LYS A 151 9.30 -14.07 4.65
C LYS A 151 10.36 -15.11 5.01
N TYR A 152 10.37 -16.24 4.31
CA TYR A 152 11.40 -17.27 4.51
C TYR A 152 12.82 -16.68 4.38
N TYR A 153 13.07 -15.86 3.37
CA TYR A 153 14.37 -15.20 3.22
C TYR A 153 14.62 -14.10 4.26
N MET A 154 13.58 -13.39 4.72
CA MET A 154 13.71 -12.45 5.84
C MET A 154 14.17 -13.13 7.12
N ASP A 155 13.59 -14.30 7.44
CA ASP A 155 13.96 -15.06 8.63
C ASP A 155 15.38 -15.63 8.50
N MET A 156 15.73 -16.19 7.33
CA MET A 156 17.07 -16.69 7.03
C MET A 156 18.15 -15.61 7.21
N GLU A 157 17.86 -14.40 6.77
CA GLU A 157 18.76 -13.24 6.84
C GLU A 157 18.64 -12.46 8.16
N LYS A 158 17.93 -13.00 9.17
CA LYS A 158 17.73 -12.39 10.50
C LYS A 158 17.23 -10.95 10.41
N ASN A 159 16.22 -10.73 9.58
CA ASN A 159 15.63 -9.43 9.26
C ASN A 159 16.57 -8.44 8.54
N ASN A 160 17.66 -8.91 7.94
CA ASN A 160 18.43 -8.10 7.01
C ASN A 160 17.68 -8.01 5.67
N LEU A 161 16.86 -6.97 5.52
CA LEU A 161 15.99 -6.78 4.37
C LEU A 161 16.76 -6.79 3.03
N ARG A 162 17.95 -6.17 2.99
CA ARG A 162 18.77 -6.14 1.76
C ARG A 162 19.25 -7.53 1.34
N GLY A 163 19.68 -8.34 2.29
CA GLY A 163 20.07 -9.74 2.06
C GLY A 163 18.87 -10.59 1.62
N ALA A 164 17.74 -10.45 2.30
CA ALA A 164 16.50 -11.16 1.97
C ALA A 164 16.02 -10.88 0.54
N LEU A 165 15.99 -9.60 0.13
CA LEU A 165 15.64 -9.19 -1.22
C LEU A 165 16.61 -9.73 -2.27
N ALA A 166 17.92 -9.75 -1.96
CA ALA A 166 18.92 -10.31 -2.85
C ALA A 166 18.74 -11.83 -3.05
N ARG A 167 18.36 -12.56 -1.99
CA ARG A 167 18.02 -14.01 -2.10
C ARG A 167 16.74 -14.23 -2.87
N TYR A 168 15.72 -13.42 -2.59
CA TYR A 168 14.42 -13.50 -3.27
C TYR A 168 14.59 -13.43 -4.80
N ASN A 169 15.39 -12.48 -5.27
CA ASN A 169 15.65 -12.27 -6.69
C ASN A 169 16.74 -13.21 -7.26
N GLY A 170 17.42 -14.01 -6.43
CA GLY A 170 18.55 -14.83 -6.86
C GLY A 170 19.85 -14.05 -7.14
N SER A 171 19.93 -12.79 -6.71
CA SER A 171 21.09 -11.90 -6.90
C SER A 171 21.99 -11.75 -5.67
N TYR A 172 22.02 -12.75 -4.80
CA TYR A 172 22.75 -12.68 -3.53
C TYR A 172 24.25 -12.39 -3.68
N GLY A 173 24.84 -12.78 -4.80
CA GLY A 173 26.25 -12.48 -5.15
C GLY A 173 26.48 -11.09 -5.77
N ASP A 174 25.42 -10.29 -6.00
CA ASP A 174 25.57 -8.94 -6.55
C ASP A 174 26.06 -7.96 -5.47
N ILE A 175 27.36 -7.65 -5.50
CA ILE A 175 28.01 -6.70 -4.56
C ILE A 175 27.37 -5.31 -4.61
N LYS A 176 26.81 -4.90 -5.75
CA LYS A 176 26.13 -3.61 -5.92
C LYS A 176 24.72 -3.59 -5.35
N HIS A 177 24.18 -4.75 -5.00
CA HIS A 177 22.81 -4.91 -4.51
C HIS A 177 21.79 -4.24 -5.41
N THR A 178 21.94 -4.36 -6.73
CA THR A 178 21.18 -3.61 -7.74
C THR A 178 19.66 -3.81 -7.56
N TYR A 179 19.22 -5.05 -7.38
CA TYR A 179 17.81 -5.36 -7.16
C TYR A 179 17.30 -4.81 -5.83
N SER A 180 17.99 -5.14 -4.73
CA SER A 180 17.58 -4.69 -3.40
C SER A 180 17.49 -3.16 -3.31
N ASN A 181 18.43 -2.44 -3.94
CA ASN A 181 18.39 -0.98 -4.00
C ASN A 181 17.14 -0.47 -4.73
N LYS A 182 16.75 -1.08 -5.87
CA LYS A 182 15.53 -0.69 -6.59
C LYS A 182 14.28 -0.84 -5.72
N VAL A 183 14.14 -1.98 -5.03
CA VAL A 183 13.00 -2.23 -4.14
C VAL A 183 12.99 -1.24 -2.96
N LEU A 184 14.14 -1.02 -2.31
CA LEU A 184 14.24 -0.09 -1.19
C LEU A 184 13.98 1.37 -1.59
N ASP A 185 14.41 1.77 -2.79
CA ASP A 185 14.10 3.10 -3.33
C ASP A 185 12.61 3.24 -3.67
N ALA A 186 11.99 2.22 -4.27
CA ALA A 186 10.55 2.19 -4.50
C ALA A 186 9.78 2.31 -3.18
N LEU A 187 10.14 1.51 -2.20
CA LEU A 187 9.54 1.55 -0.86
C LEU A 187 9.66 2.95 -0.25
N ARG A 188 10.87 3.50 -0.18
CA ARG A 188 11.15 4.79 0.47
C ARG A 188 10.47 5.97 -0.22
N ILE A 189 10.45 5.99 -1.56
CA ILE A 189 10.02 7.16 -2.34
C ILE A 189 8.50 7.13 -2.57
N ARG A 190 7.93 5.97 -2.81
CA ARG A 190 6.53 5.83 -3.24
C ARG A 190 5.59 5.20 -2.23
N TRP A 191 6.05 4.17 -1.50
CA TRP A 191 5.13 3.34 -0.71
C TRP A 191 5.21 3.55 0.79
N HIS A 192 6.26 4.23 1.30
CA HIS A 192 6.36 4.48 2.73
C HIS A 192 5.22 5.40 3.20
N GLN A 193 4.47 4.97 4.23
CA GLN A 193 3.52 5.83 4.94
C GLN A 193 4.29 6.95 5.65
N LYS A 194 3.77 8.17 5.55
CA LYS A 194 4.32 9.34 6.24
C LYS A 194 3.66 9.53 7.59
#